data_0c9036472acd68856f6d534aa425d86b
#
_entry.id   0c9036472acd68856f6d534aa425d86b
#
_cell.length_a   1.000
_cell.length_b   1.000
_cell.length_c   1.000
_cell.angle_alpha   90.00
_cell.angle_beta   90.00
_cell.angle_gamma   90.00
#
_symmetry.space_group_name_H-M   'P 1'
#
loop_
_entity.id
_entity.type
_entity.pdbx_description
1 polymer ?
#
loop_
_entity_poly.entity_id
_entity_poly.type
_entity_poly.pdbx_seq_one_letter_code
_entity_poly.pdbx_strand_id
1 'polypeptide(L)'
;MSSPKQRHEGIDLLKVVCCFSVILLHALVYRVERYDDSTEWLLANILSAATREAVPVFFMVSGAFMLRSEIGSLGRYYAKAAIRYAVPLLGGLAAYKLLALTQGDASPLLSGVLYNVRASRGFHLWFMWTFLGLALVVPLLRPMVAKPRDRALFLGLWLLFCIAEPWMGMAGLSLPVDNMLFVRNTGYFVAGYALFAWARQIPAGLLIAGIIASVAATAALTAAWTAASGSLALIFYEGPSPFLAVYSACAFKWASQQKRVPWPGVVHRLSYATFTVYIYHVLALALLSRWLGPTTLFMRVCVHTPLAFAACVGLHFVGRRIPVLRLFFKG
;
A
#
# COMPACT_ATOMS: atom_id res chain seq x y z
N MET A 1 9.94 22.22 -25.15
CA MET A 1 10.62 20.98 -24.73
C MET A 1 10.43 20.84 -23.23
N SER A 2 9.62 19.89 -22.77
CA SER A 2 9.43 19.64 -21.33
C SER A 2 10.74 19.03 -20.79
N SER A 3 11.32 19.69 -19.77
CA SER A 3 12.44 19.16 -18.99
C SER A 3 12.20 17.67 -18.65
N PRO A 4 13.18 16.77 -18.80
CA PRO A 4 13.01 15.38 -18.41
C PRO A 4 12.61 15.35 -16.95
N LYS A 5 11.47 14.71 -16.62
CA LYS A 5 10.99 14.58 -15.25
C LYS A 5 12.11 14.01 -14.40
N GLN A 6 12.63 14.83 -13.50
CA GLN A 6 13.71 14.44 -12.60
C GLN A 6 13.29 13.20 -11.83
N ARG A 7 14.02 12.15 -12.02
CA ARG A 7 13.72 10.83 -11.50
C ARG A 7 14.24 10.69 -10.07
N HIS A 8 13.49 10.05 -9.21
CA HIS A 8 13.84 9.84 -7.81
C HIS A 8 14.12 8.36 -7.55
N GLU A 9 15.39 7.96 -7.70
CA GLU A 9 15.81 6.56 -7.60
C GLU A 9 15.45 5.93 -6.25
N GLY A 10 15.57 6.67 -5.14
CA GLY A 10 15.19 6.19 -3.82
C GLY A 10 13.70 5.91 -3.70
N ILE A 11 12.84 6.74 -4.32
CA ILE A 11 11.39 6.47 -4.36
C ILE A 11 11.08 5.26 -5.25
N ASP A 12 11.81 5.06 -6.34
CA ASP A 12 11.64 3.87 -7.18
C ASP A 12 12.02 2.59 -6.39
N LEU A 13 13.12 2.62 -5.63
CA LEU A 13 13.50 1.51 -4.74
C LEU A 13 12.43 1.27 -3.68
N LEU A 14 11.95 2.31 -3.02
CA LEU A 14 10.90 2.20 -2.00
C LEU A 14 9.63 1.54 -2.54
N LYS A 15 9.20 1.88 -3.76
CA LYS A 15 8.06 1.23 -4.41
C LYS A 15 8.27 -0.27 -4.62
N VAL A 16 9.48 -0.67 -5.02
CA VAL A 16 9.83 -2.09 -5.21
C VAL A 16 9.80 -2.82 -3.86
N VAL A 17 10.39 -2.25 -2.81
CA VAL A 17 10.35 -2.80 -1.45
C VAL A 17 8.91 -2.95 -0.98
N CYS A 18 8.08 -1.90 -1.08
CA CYS A 18 6.67 -1.95 -0.68
C CYS A 18 5.87 -3.00 -1.47
N CYS A 19 6.16 -3.22 -2.76
CA CYS A 19 5.53 -4.31 -3.50
C CYS A 19 5.89 -5.68 -2.95
N PHE A 20 7.15 -5.88 -2.59
CA PHE A 20 7.58 -7.13 -1.95
C PHE A 20 6.93 -7.29 -0.57
N SER A 21 6.88 -6.21 0.22
CA SER A 21 6.20 -6.18 1.53
C SER A 21 4.72 -6.57 1.43
N VAL A 22 3.98 -6.06 0.44
CA VAL A 22 2.56 -6.43 0.24
C VAL A 22 2.40 -7.92 -0.06
N ILE A 23 3.26 -8.51 -0.90
CA ILE A 23 3.19 -9.95 -1.19
C ILE A 23 3.47 -10.75 0.08
N LEU A 24 4.53 -10.39 0.81
CA LEU A 24 4.93 -11.06 2.05
C LEU A 24 3.81 -10.95 3.10
N LEU A 25 3.21 -9.77 3.27
CA LEU A 25 2.07 -9.57 4.16
C LEU A 25 0.95 -10.56 3.86
N HIS A 26 0.54 -10.70 2.60
CA HIS A 26 -0.52 -11.64 2.20
C HIS A 26 -0.10 -13.11 2.32
N ALA A 27 1.18 -13.41 2.17
CA ALA A 27 1.70 -14.74 2.42
C ALA A 27 1.68 -15.13 3.92
N LEU A 28 1.75 -14.15 4.83
CA LEU A 28 1.79 -14.33 6.29
C LEU A 28 0.40 -14.38 6.96
N VAL A 29 -0.64 -13.81 6.33
CA VAL A 29 -1.97 -13.62 6.94
C VAL A 29 -2.47 -14.88 7.62
N TYR A 30 -2.43 -16.02 6.94
CA TYR A 30 -2.94 -17.29 7.46
C TYR A 30 -2.28 -17.72 8.77
N ARG A 31 -0.99 -17.36 8.97
CA ARG A 31 -0.22 -17.73 10.16
C ARG A 31 -0.45 -16.76 11.31
N VAL A 32 -0.51 -15.46 10.99
CA VAL A 32 -0.71 -14.41 11.99
C VAL A 32 -2.11 -14.47 12.59
N GLU A 33 -3.13 -14.83 11.80
CA GLU A 33 -4.51 -14.97 12.27
C GLU A 33 -4.74 -16.17 13.21
N ARG A 34 -3.80 -17.12 13.25
CA ARG A 34 -3.89 -18.31 14.08
C ARG A 34 -2.89 -18.25 15.23
N TYR A 35 -3.26 -17.53 16.30
CA TYR A 35 -2.45 -17.43 17.49
C TYR A 35 -2.32 -18.77 18.19
N ASP A 36 -1.08 -19.16 18.54
CA ASP A 36 -0.76 -20.40 19.24
C ASP A 36 0.46 -20.30 20.20
N ASP A 37 0.87 -19.08 20.53
CA ASP A 37 2.02 -18.77 21.42
C ASP A 37 3.36 -19.42 21.01
N SER A 38 3.49 -19.78 19.72
CA SER A 38 4.71 -20.39 19.21
C SER A 38 5.72 -19.36 18.72
N THR A 39 7.01 -19.76 18.69
CA THR A 39 8.08 -18.96 18.06
C THR A 39 7.79 -18.69 16.58
N GLU A 40 7.12 -19.63 15.88
CA GLU A 40 6.75 -19.45 14.50
C GLU A 40 5.70 -18.33 14.35
N TRP A 41 4.71 -18.28 15.26
CA TRP A 41 3.75 -17.19 15.27
C TRP A 41 4.42 -15.84 15.58
N LEU A 42 5.33 -15.80 16.57
CA LEU A 42 6.06 -14.58 16.91
C LEU A 42 6.90 -14.07 15.73
N LEU A 43 7.57 -14.97 15.01
CA LEU A 43 8.31 -14.61 13.80
C LEU A 43 7.37 -14.06 12.70
N ALA A 44 6.24 -14.71 12.48
CA ALA A 44 5.23 -14.25 11.53
C ALA A 44 4.67 -12.86 11.91
N ASN A 45 4.45 -12.61 13.20
CA ASN A 45 4.03 -11.31 13.74
C ASN A 45 5.08 -10.21 13.48
N ILE A 46 6.35 -10.47 13.76
CA ILE A 46 7.44 -9.51 13.51
C ILE A 46 7.55 -9.20 12.01
N LEU A 47 7.55 -10.21 11.16
CA LEU A 47 7.59 -10.03 9.71
C LEU A 47 6.35 -9.28 9.19
N SER A 48 5.18 -9.58 9.75
CA SER A 48 3.95 -8.86 9.42
C SER A 48 4.03 -7.39 9.82
N ALA A 49 4.51 -7.08 11.03
CA ALA A 49 4.72 -5.70 11.47
C ALA A 49 5.66 -4.92 10.53
N ALA A 50 6.74 -5.60 10.08
CA ALA A 50 7.73 -5.01 9.17
C ALA A 50 7.22 -4.78 7.73
N THR A 51 6.03 -5.26 7.36
CA THR A 51 5.47 -5.12 6.01
C THR A 51 4.25 -4.20 5.92
N ARG A 52 3.82 -3.64 7.07
CA ARG A 52 2.58 -2.82 7.12
C ARG A 52 2.70 -1.45 6.48
N GLU A 53 3.92 -0.92 6.36
CA GLU A 53 4.19 0.40 5.78
C GLU A 53 3.79 0.50 4.30
N ALA A 54 3.71 -0.62 3.60
CA ALA A 54 3.59 -0.64 2.14
C ALA A 54 2.40 0.18 1.62
N VAL A 55 1.22 0.01 2.20
CA VAL A 55 0.00 0.71 1.76
C VAL A 55 0.06 2.21 2.06
N PRO A 56 0.34 2.67 3.30
CA PRO A 56 0.57 4.08 3.57
C PRO A 56 1.62 4.72 2.66
N VAL A 57 2.74 4.04 2.44
CA VAL A 57 3.81 4.54 1.57
C VAL A 57 3.36 4.67 0.12
N PHE A 58 2.56 3.75 -0.42
CA PHE A 58 2.00 3.92 -1.76
C PHE A 58 1.11 5.15 -1.88
N PHE A 59 0.31 5.47 -0.85
CA PHE A 59 -0.45 6.73 -0.82
C PHE A 59 0.49 7.93 -0.75
N MET A 60 1.54 7.88 0.08
CA MET A 60 2.52 8.97 0.20
C MET A 60 3.26 9.23 -1.11
N VAL A 61 3.73 8.17 -1.79
CA VAL A 61 4.39 8.28 -3.11
C VAL A 61 3.42 8.90 -4.12
N SER A 62 2.19 8.45 -4.14
CA SER A 62 1.18 8.96 -5.07
C SER A 62 0.86 10.43 -4.81
N GLY A 63 0.71 10.82 -3.55
CA GLY A 63 0.50 12.22 -3.15
C GLY A 63 1.66 13.12 -3.51
N ALA A 64 2.90 12.66 -3.29
CA ALA A 64 4.10 13.40 -3.63
C ALA A 64 4.17 13.81 -5.10
N PHE A 65 3.68 12.96 -6.01
CA PHE A 65 3.75 13.24 -7.44
C PHE A 65 2.45 13.82 -8.00
N MET A 66 1.28 13.33 -7.59
CA MET A 66 0.00 13.76 -8.16
C MET A 66 -0.37 15.18 -7.71
N LEU A 67 -0.14 15.55 -6.43
CA LEU A 67 -0.43 16.88 -5.92
C LEU A 67 0.55 17.96 -6.43
N ARG A 68 1.71 17.56 -6.93
CA ARG A 68 2.69 18.48 -7.56
C ARG A 68 2.47 18.67 -9.05
N SER A 69 1.81 17.72 -9.70
CA SER A 69 1.61 17.76 -11.15
C SER A 69 0.65 18.88 -11.55
N GLU A 70 0.95 19.62 -12.60
CA GLU A 70 0.02 20.59 -13.15
C GLU A 70 -1.19 19.89 -13.76
N ILE A 71 -2.37 20.42 -13.45
CA ILE A 71 -3.63 19.96 -13.99
C ILE A 71 -4.04 20.96 -15.06
N GLY A 72 -3.83 20.62 -16.32
CA GLY A 72 -4.34 21.42 -17.41
C GLY A 72 -5.86 21.32 -17.53
N SER A 73 -6.37 20.69 -18.58
CA SER A 73 -7.81 20.43 -18.74
C SER A 73 -8.27 19.28 -17.83
N LEU A 74 -9.33 19.49 -17.04
CA LEU A 74 -9.94 18.48 -16.15
C LEU A 74 -10.37 17.23 -16.94
N GLY A 75 -11.00 17.39 -18.09
CA GLY A 75 -11.43 16.25 -18.92
C GLY A 75 -10.24 15.39 -19.34
N ARG A 76 -9.12 16.00 -19.71
CA ARG A 76 -7.88 15.31 -20.08
C ARG A 76 -7.23 14.63 -18.87
N TYR A 77 -7.29 15.26 -17.70
CA TYR A 77 -6.81 14.69 -16.45
C TYR A 77 -7.59 13.42 -16.09
N TYR A 78 -8.93 13.49 -16.07
CA TYR A 78 -9.78 12.35 -15.72
C TYR A 78 -9.69 11.20 -16.73
N ALA A 79 -9.63 11.50 -18.04
CA ALA A 79 -9.42 10.48 -19.07
C ALA A 79 -8.10 9.74 -18.86
N LYS A 80 -7.01 10.46 -18.55
CA LYS A 80 -5.72 9.83 -18.24
C LYS A 80 -5.77 9.00 -16.96
N ALA A 81 -6.44 9.48 -15.91
CA ALA A 81 -6.61 8.75 -14.66
C ALA A 81 -7.41 7.45 -14.87
N ALA A 82 -8.50 7.50 -15.63
CA ALA A 82 -9.30 6.33 -15.96
C ALA A 82 -8.48 5.28 -16.72
N ILE A 83 -7.78 5.66 -17.78
CA ILE A 83 -6.94 4.74 -18.56
C ILE A 83 -5.82 4.16 -17.70
N ARG A 84 -5.24 4.95 -16.81
CA ARG A 84 -4.08 4.54 -16.02
C ARG A 84 -4.45 3.64 -14.84
N TYR A 85 -5.61 3.85 -14.22
CA TYR A 85 -5.99 3.21 -12.96
C TYR A 85 -7.22 2.32 -13.09
N ALA A 86 -8.31 2.80 -13.73
CA ALA A 86 -9.52 2.02 -13.83
C ALA A 86 -9.38 0.85 -14.82
N VAL A 87 -8.72 1.04 -15.95
CA VAL A 87 -8.55 -0.03 -16.94
C VAL A 87 -7.74 -1.22 -16.39
N PRO A 88 -6.55 -1.03 -15.76
CA PRO A 88 -5.85 -2.13 -15.11
C PRO A 88 -6.63 -2.78 -13.96
N LEU A 89 -7.39 -2.01 -13.19
CA LEU A 89 -8.26 -2.55 -12.14
C LEU A 89 -9.33 -3.48 -12.73
N LEU A 90 -10.00 -3.10 -13.81
CA LEU A 90 -10.96 -3.96 -14.51
C LEU A 90 -10.30 -5.24 -15.03
N GLY A 91 -9.08 -5.15 -15.56
CA GLY A 91 -8.29 -6.33 -15.96
C GLY A 91 -8.01 -7.27 -14.78
N GLY A 92 -7.65 -6.71 -13.62
CA GLY A 92 -7.47 -7.46 -12.38
C GLY A 92 -8.75 -8.16 -11.93
N LEU A 93 -9.87 -7.44 -11.88
CA LEU A 93 -11.17 -7.99 -11.51
C LEU A 93 -11.59 -9.14 -12.45
N ALA A 94 -11.37 -8.98 -13.75
CA ALA A 94 -11.65 -10.04 -14.74
C ALA A 94 -10.79 -11.29 -14.48
N ALA A 95 -9.48 -11.11 -14.17
CA ALA A 95 -8.60 -12.22 -13.87
C ALA A 95 -9.01 -12.98 -12.58
N TYR A 96 -9.40 -12.26 -11.52
CA TYR A 96 -9.92 -12.88 -10.30
C TYR A 96 -11.24 -13.59 -10.51
N LYS A 97 -12.13 -13.04 -11.35
CA LYS A 97 -13.36 -13.73 -11.71
C LYS A 97 -13.11 -15.00 -12.51
N LEU A 98 -12.16 -14.95 -13.43
CA LEU A 98 -11.77 -16.15 -14.18
C LEU A 98 -11.25 -17.25 -13.25
N LEU A 99 -10.43 -16.91 -12.25
CA LEU A 99 -10.00 -17.87 -11.23
C LEU A 99 -11.20 -18.41 -10.43
N ALA A 100 -12.13 -17.57 -10.01
CA ALA A 100 -13.31 -17.97 -9.26
C ALA A 100 -14.21 -18.93 -10.07
N LEU A 101 -14.36 -18.70 -11.38
CA LEU A 101 -15.06 -19.64 -12.29
C LEU A 101 -14.40 -21.02 -12.31
N THR A 102 -13.07 -21.11 -12.29
CA THR A 102 -12.37 -22.41 -12.22
C THR A 102 -12.56 -23.11 -10.86
N GLN A 103 -13.09 -22.40 -9.87
CA GLN A 103 -13.41 -22.89 -8.52
C GLN A 103 -14.92 -23.18 -8.34
N GLY A 104 -15.71 -23.06 -9.40
CA GLY A 104 -17.16 -23.33 -9.39
C GLY A 104 -18.04 -22.12 -9.06
N ASP A 105 -17.47 -20.92 -8.89
CA ASP A 105 -18.26 -19.70 -8.68
C ASP A 105 -18.88 -19.19 -9.99
N ALA A 106 -20.11 -19.60 -10.26
CA ALA A 106 -20.89 -19.20 -11.43
C ALA A 106 -21.60 -17.82 -11.30
N SER A 107 -21.35 -17.07 -10.23
CA SER A 107 -21.97 -15.74 -10.03
C SER A 107 -21.65 -14.78 -11.20
N PRO A 108 -22.56 -13.89 -11.60
CA PRO A 108 -22.27 -12.90 -12.65
C PRO A 108 -21.08 -12.01 -12.31
N LEU A 109 -20.27 -11.62 -13.32
CA LEU A 109 -19.12 -10.73 -13.14
C LEU A 109 -19.50 -9.43 -12.42
N LEU A 110 -20.64 -8.84 -12.81
CA LEU A 110 -21.13 -7.59 -12.24
C LEU A 110 -21.48 -7.73 -10.75
N SER A 111 -22.08 -8.83 -10.33
CA SER A 111 -22.39 -9.09 -8.91
C SER A 111 -21.12 -9.24 -8.09
N GLY A 112 -20.09 -9.92 -8.62
CA GLY A 112 -18.79 -10.02 -7.97
C GLY A 112 -18.09 -8.67 -7.83
N VAL A 113 -18.12 -7.81 -8.84
CA VAL A 113 -17.60 -6.45 -8.78
C VAL A 113 -18.38 -5.61 -7.76
N LEU A 114 -19.71 -5.63 -7.80
CA LEU A 114 -20.56 -4.89 -6.86
C LEU A 114 -20.42 -5.41 -5.42
N TYR A 115 -20.28 -6.71 -5.23
CA TYR A 115 -20.00 -7.31 -3.93
C TYR A 115 -18.67 -6.80 -3.36
N ASN A 116 -17.61 -6.81 -4.16
CA ASN A 116 -16.29 -6.29 -3.75
C ASN A 116 -16.32 -4.79 -3.43
N VAL A 117 -17.12 -4.00 -4.16
CA VAL A 117 -17.32 -2.57 -3.88
C VAL A 117 -18.09 -2.35 -2.58
N ARG A 118 -19.18 -3.10 -2.36
CA ARG A 118 -20.09 -2.91 -1.20
C ARG A 118 -19.55 -3.52 0.09
N ALA A 119 -18.93 -4.69 0.02
CA ALA A 119 -18.57 -5.44 1.21
C ALA A 119 -17.32 -4.93 1.92
N SER A 120 -16.59 -3.95 1.34
CA SER A 120 -15.24 -3.51 1.81
C SER A 120 -14.28 -4.69 2.10
N ARG A 121 -14.75 -5.90 1.84
CA ARG A 121 -14.07 -7.19 2.04
C ARG A 121 -13.39 -7.64 0.76
N GLY A 122 -13.46 -6.81 -0.27
CA GLY A 122 -12.90 -7.14 -1.56
C GLY A 122 -11.41 -7.13 -1.49
N PHE A 123 -10.85 -8.20 -0.95
CA PHE A 123 -9.50 -8.53 -1.23
C PHE A 123 -8.59 -7.26 -1.23
N HIS A 124 -7.31 -7.40 -1.33
CA HIS A 124 -6.33 -6.32 -1.47
C HIS A 124 -6.69 -5.20 -2.48
N LEU A 125 -7.62 -5.42 -3.43
CA LEU A 125 -8.05 -4.41 -4.42
C LEU A 125 -8.80 -3.21 -3.83
N TRP A 126 -9.21 -3.23 -2.54
CA TRP A 126 -9.80 -2.07 -1.86
C TRP A 126 -8.92 -0.81 -1.97
N PHE A 127 -7.59 -0.98 -1.95
CA PHE A 127 -6.64 0.10 -2.13
C PHE A 127 -6.83 0.82 -3.48
N MET A 128 -7.10 0.08 -4.55
CA MET A 128 -7.30 0.65 -5.88
C MET A 128 -8.57 1.51 -5.95
N TRP A 129 -9.63 1.09 -5.26
CA TRP A 129 -10.85 1.89 -5.16
C TRP A 129 -10.61 3.19 -4.40
N THR A 130 -9.95 3.12 -3.24
CA THR A 130 -9.54 4.31 -2.48
C THR A 130 -8.62 5.20 -3.29
N PHE A 131 -7.66 4.59 -3.99
CA PHE A 131 -6.71 5.31 -4.84
C PHE A 131 -7.40 6.02 -6.01
N LEU A 132 -8.36 5.36 -6.66
CA LEU A 132 -9.16 5.97 -7.73
C LEU A 132 -9.98 7.15 -7.19
N GLY A 133 -10.61 6.99 -6.02
CA GLY A 133 -11.31 8.07 -5.33
C GLY A 133 -10.39 9.27 -5.04
N LEU A 134 -9.18 9.01 -4.53
CA LEU A 134 -8.18 10.07 -4.31
C LEU A 134 -7.77 10.75 -5.63
N ALA A 135 -7.57 9.98 -6.70
CA ALA A 135 -7.25 10.53 -8.01
C ALA A 135 -8.35 11.48 -8.52
N LEU A 136 -9.63 11.17 -8.24
CA LEU A 136 -10.75 12.05 -8.61
C LEU A 136 -10.74 13.39 -7.86
N VAL A 137 -10.33 13.40 -6.58
CA VAL A 137 -10.34 14.62 -5.75
C VAL A 137 -9.03 15.42 -5.79
N VAL A 138 -7.98 14.93 -6.46
CA VAL A 138 -6.70 15.66 -6.62
C VAL A 138 -6.87 17.09 -7.11
N PRO A 139 -7.72 17.41 -8.13
CA PRO A 139 -7.91 18.78 -8.56
C PRO A 139 -8.41 19.73 -7.45
N LEU A 140 -9.19 19.23 -6.51
CA LEU A 140 -9.70 19.96 -5.35
C LEU A 140 -8.67 20.05 -4.22
N LEU A 141 -7.97 18.96 -3.95
CA LEU A 141 -6.95 18.91 -2.88
C LEU A 141 -5.73 19.76 -3.20
N ARG A 142 -5.30 19.79 -4.46
CA ARG A 142 -4.06 20.47 -4.87
C ARG A 142 -4.00 21.94 -4.45
N PRO A 143 -4.98 22.82 -4.75
CA PRO A 143 -4.93 24.22 -4.35
C PRO A 143 -4.92 24.40 -2.82
N MET A 144 -5.60 23.51 -2.08
CA MET A 144 -5.61 23.54 -0.62
C MET A 144 -4.23 23.21 -0.06
N VAL A 145 -3.64 22.07 -0.48
CA VAL A 145 -2.35 21.63 0.09
C VAL A 145 -1.17 22.46 -0.39
N ALA A 146 -1.31 23.23 -1.45
CA ALA A 146 -0.28 24.19 -1.91
C ALA A 146 -0.02 25.28 -0.86
N LYS A 147 -1.04 25.69 -0.10
CA LYS A 147 -0.93 26.64 0.97
C LYS A 147 -0.39 25.97 2.24
N PRO A 148 0.77 26.40 2.78
CA PRO A 148 1.40 25.74 3.93
C PRO A 148 0.49 25.67 5.16
N ARG A 149 -0.28 26.73 5.44
CA ARG A 149 -1.22 26.81 6.57
C ARG A 149 -2.34 25.79 6.44
N ASP A 150 -3.01 25.73 5.28
CA ASP A 150 -4.15 24.84 5.05
C ASP A 150 -3.71 23.37 5.07
N ARG A 151 -2.52 23.08 4.49
CA ARG A 151 -1.88 21.77 4.57
C ARG A 151 -1.56 21.33 5.99
N ALA A 152 -0.99 22.25 6.82
CA ALA A 152 -0.66 21.97 8.21
C ALA A 152 -1.93 21.73 9.03
N LEU A 153 -2.97 22.55 8.83
CA LEU A 153 -4.28 22.36 9.46
C LEU A 153 -4.87 20.98 9.09
N PHE A 154 -4.90 20.65 7.80
CA PHE A 154 -5.42 19.35 7.33
C PHE A 154 -4.67 18.17 7.97
N LEU A 155 -3.34 18.22 7.98
CA LEU A 155 -2.53 17.15 8.58
C LEU A 155 -2.72 17.09 10.11
N GLY A 156 -2.85 18.23 10.80
CA GLY A 156 -3.15 18.28 12.23
C GLY A 156 -4.49 17.65 12.58
N LEU A 157 -5.54 17.99 11.83
CA LEU A 157 -6.87 17.41 12.00
C LEU A 157 -6.86 15.90 11.66
N TRP A 158 -6.15 15.51 10.61
CA TRP A 158 -5.99 14.09 10.29
C TRP A 158 -5.26 13.32 11.39
N LEU A 159 -4.17 13.86 11.94
CA LEU A 159 -3.47 13.24 13.07
C LEU A 159 -4.39 13.10 14.29
N LEU A 160 -5.19 14.13 14.58
CA LEU A 160 -6.11 14.11 15.71
C LEU A 160 -7.22 13.05 15.49
N PHE A 161 -7.95 13.12 14.39
CA PHE A 161 -9.16 12.31 14.20
C PHE A 161 -8.89 10.92 13.60
N CYS A 162 -7.82 10.72 12.83
CA CYS A 162 -7.54 9.42 12.22
C CYS A 162 -6.44 8.63 12.92
N ILE A 163 -5.58 9.29 13.70
CA ILE A 163 -4.48 8.61 14.39
C ILE A 163 -4.69 8.64 15.91
N ALA A 164 -4.93 9.81 16.52
CA ALA A 164 -5.02 9.92 17.97
C ALA A 164 -6.37 9.44 18.54
N GLU A 165 -7.49 9.81 17.88
CA GLU A 165 -8.84 9.51 18.39
C GLU A 165 -9.09 8.02 18.61
N PRO A 166 -8.78 7.07 17.69
CA PRO A 166 -8.98 5.64 17.93
C PRO A 166 -8.22 5.13 19.16
N TRP A 167 -7.08 5.73 19.48
CA TRP A 167 -6.28 5.39 20.66
C TRP A 167 -6.82 6.02 21.93
N MET A 168 -7.34 7.25 21.84
CA MET A 168 -8.07 7.90 22.94
C MET A 168 -9.34 7.10 23.28
N GLY A 169 -10.05 6.58 22.28
CA GLY A 169 -11.20 5.69 22.46
C GLY A 169 -10.88 4.43 23.25
N MET A 170 -9.72 3.83 23.04
CA MET A 170 -9.25 2.69 23.86
C MET A 170 -9.03 3.06 25.33
N ALA A 171 -8.70 4.31 25.62
CA ALA A 171 -8.57 4.86 26.97
C ALA A 171 -9.90 5.40 27.54
N GLY A 172 -11.03 5.19 26.87
CA GLY A 172 -12.35 5.66 27.28
C GLY A 172 -12.62 7.16 26.98
N LEU A 173 -11.76 7.80 26.18
CA LEU A 173 -11.84 9.21 25.81
C LEU A 173 -12.27 9.38 24.34
N SER A 174 -13.35 8.72 23.92
CA SER A 174 -13.86 8.82 22.57
C SER A 174 -14.48 10.20 22.30
N LEU A 175 -14.18 10.77 21.15
CA LEU A 175 -14.84 11.97 20.67
C LEU A 175 -16.09 11.57 19.87
N PRO A 176 -17.23 12.29 20.01
CA PRO A 176 -18.46 12.01 19.26
C PRO A 176 -18.35 12.54 17.82
N VAL A 177 -17.29 12.17 17.12
CA VAL A 177 -17.01 12.60 15.74
C VAL A 177 -16.81 11.36 14.85
N ASP A 178 -17.54 11.34 13.75
CA ASP A 178 -17.35 10.29 12.75
C ASP A 178 -16.02 10.52 12.02
N ASN A 179 -15.06 9.60 12.24
CA ASN A 179 -13.75 9.63 11.60
C ASN A 179 -13.82 9.54 10.07
N MET A 180 -14.97 9.20 9.50
CA MET A 180 -15.15 9.13 8.04
C MET A 180 -15.04 10.48 7.35
N LEU A 181 -15.18 11.60 8.07
CA LEU A 181 -14.96 12.95 7.54
C LEU A 181 -13.52 13.17 7.03
N PHE A 182 -12.55 12.52 7.66
CA PHE A 182 -11.15 12.55 7.24
C PHE A 182 -10.78 11.18 6.69
N VAL A 183 -10.99 10.98 5.39
CA VAL A 183 -10.67 9.71 4.72
C VAL A 183 -9.28 9.25 5.14
N ARG A 184 -9.24 8.18 5.90
CA ARG A 184 -8.08 7.60 6.60
C ARG A 184 -6.76 7.67 5.80
N ASN A 185 -6.81 7.37 4.51
CA ASN A 185 -5.65 7.31 3.63
C ASN A 185 -5.30 8.64 2.96
N THR A 186 -6.21 9.64 2.99
CA THR A 186 -5.96 10.97 2.42
C THR A 186 -4.86 11.70 3.19
N GLY A 187 -4.77 11.48 4.50
CA GLY A 187 -3.70 12.03 5.32
C GLY A 187 -2.32 11.54 4.90
N TYR A 188 -2.15 10.24 4.66
CA TYR A 188 -0.90 9.70 4.11
C TYR A 188 -0.58 10.29 2.73
N PHE A 189 -1.58 10.44 1.87
CA PHE A 189 -1.42 11.04 0.55
C PHE A 189 -0.91 12.50 0.65
N VAL A 190 -1.51 13.31 1.52
CA VAL A 190 -1.06 14.72 1.77
C VAL A 190 0.27 14.76 2.50
N ALA A 191 0.52 13.85 3.47
CA ALA A 191 1.79 13.76 4.18
C ALA A 191 2.95 13.44 3.23
N GLY A 192 2.74 12.57 2.23
CA GLY A 192 3.72 12.30 1.20
C GLY A 192 4.10 13.54 0.39
N TYR A 193 3.12 14.35 -0.01
CA TYR A 193 3.38 15.64 -0.65
C TYR A 193 4.18 16.59 0.28
N ALA A 194 3.78 16.69 1.54
CA ALA A 194 4.43 17.58 2.51
C ALA A 194 5.89 17.16 2.77
N LEU A 195 6.14 15.90 3.05
CA LEU A 195 7.47 15.36 3.35
C LEU A 195 8.41 15.41 2.14
N PHE A 196 7.88 15.20 0.93
CA PHE A 196 8.65 15.30 -0.29
C PHE A 196 9.04 16.75 -0.61
N ALA A 197 8.16 17.72 -0.34
CA ALA A 197 8.42 19.13 -0.51
C ALA A 197 9.34 19.71 0.59
N TRP A 198 9.46 19.02 1.72
CA TRP A 198 10.27 19.46 2.83
C TRP A 198 11.76 19.24 2.58
N ALA A 199 12.47 20.34 2.28
CA ALA A 199 13.87 20.32 1.85
C ALA A 199 14.86 19.90 2.96
N ARG A 200 14.48 20.01 4.26
CA ARG A 200 15.37 19.65 5.37
C ARG A 200 15.75 18.19 5.33
N GLN A 201 17.06 17.92 5.41
CA GLN A 201 17.60 16.58 5.53
C GLN A 201 17.50 16.13 6.99
N ILE A 202 17.12 14.87 7.18
CA ILE A 202 17.09 14.20 8.49
C ILE A 202 18.19 13.14 8.45
N PRO A 203 19.02 13.01 9.50
CA PRO A 203 20.05 11.97 9.56
C PRO A 203 19.46 10.57 9.32
N ALA A 204 20.10 9.80 8.46
CA ALA A 204 19.63 8.44 8.11
C ALA A 204 19.50 7.54 9.34
N GLY A 205 20.43 7.63 10.29
CA GLY A 205 20.38 6.87 11.54
C GLY A 205 19.12 7.14 12.35
N LEU A 206 18.64 8.41 12.41
CA LEU A 206 17.41 8.76 13.12
C LEU A 206 16.16 8.18 12.43
N LEU A 207 16.12 8.22 11.09
CA LEU A 207 15.02 7.65 10.32
C LEU A 207 14.98 6.12 10.45
N ILE A 208 16.13 5.47 10.39
CA ILE A 208 16.26 4.01 10.57
C ILE A 208 15.87 3.63 12.00
N ALA A 209 16.31 4.37 13.01
CA ALA A 209 15.91 4.14 14.41
C ALA A 209 14.39 4.27 14.58
N GLY A 210 13.76 5.27 13.94
CA GLY A 210 12.31 5.43 13.94
C GLY A 210 11.59 4.24 13.28
N ILE A 211 12.11 3.70 12.19
CA ILE A 211 11.58 2.51 11.53
C ILE A 211 11.66 1.30 12.49
N ILE A 212 12.86 1.03 13.03
CA ILE A 212 13.09 -0.13 13.92
C ILE A 212 12.21 -0.04 15.17
N ALA A 213 12.18 1.12 15.83
CA ALA A 213 11.36 1.35 17.02
C ALA A 213 9.87 1.15 16.73
N SER A 214 9.38 1.64 15.59
CA SER A 214 7.98 1.48 15.19
C SER A 214 7.61 0.03 14.90
N VAL A 215 8.45 -0.71 14.19
CA VAL A 215 8.25 -2.14 13.92
C VAL A 215 8.27 -2.95 15.22
N ALA A 216 9.26 -2.69 16.09
CA ALA A 216 9.39 -3.37 17.37
C ALA A 216 8.16 -3.09 18.27
N ALA A 217 7.72 -1.83 18.37
CA ALA A 217 6.53 -1.46 19.15
C ALA A 217 5.27 -2.13 18.58
N THR A 218 5.08 -2.11 17.26
CA THR A 218 3.93 -2.78 16.61
C THR A 218 3.93 -4.26 16.91
N ALA A 219 5.06 -4.95 16.73
CA ALA A 219 5.17 -6.39 16.97
C ALA A 219 4.95 -6.75 18.45
N ALA A 220 5.58 -6.01 19.37
CA ALA A 220 5.47 -6.26 20.81
C ALA A 220 4.06 -6.03 21.33
N LEU A 221 3.42 -4.91 20.96
CA LEU A 221 2.06 -4.59 21.41
C LEU A 221 1.03 -5.55 20.80
N THR A 222 1.20 -5.93 19.51
CA THR A 222 0.35 -6.96 18.90
C THR A 222 0.49 -8.29 19.66
N ALA A 223 1.71 -8.73 19.97
CA ALA A 223 1.93 -9.98 20.70
C ALA A 223 1.34 -9.94 22.11
N ALA A 224 1.63 -8.88 22.88
CA ALA A 224 1.14 -8.75 24.25
C ALA A 224 -0.38 -8.70 24.32
N TRP A 225 -1.02 -7.93 23.45
CA TRP A 225 -2.48 -7.81 23.44
C TRP A 225 -3.16 -9.09 22.93
N THR A 226 -2.59 -9.72 21.89
CA THR A 226 -3.10 -10.98 21.35
C THR A 226 -3.03 -12.09 22.40
N ALA A 227 -1.92 -12.19 23.15
CA ALA A 227 -1.76 -13.14 24.23
C ALA A 227 -2.79 -12.90 25.37
N ALA A 228 -3.05 -11.63 25.70
CA ALA A 228 -4.01 -11.28 26.76
C ALA A 228 -5.48 -11.49 26.34
N SER A 229 -5.83 -11.26 25.06
CA SER A 229 -7.21 -11.31 24.57
C SER A 229 -7.59 -12.64 23.89
N GLY A 230 -6.60 -13.48 23.54
CA GLY A 230 -6.80 -14.70 22.75
C GLY A 230 -7.17 -14.46 21.29
N SER A 231 -7.16 -13.19 20.83
CA SER A 231 -7.52 -12.82 19.46
C SER A 231 -6.53 -11.81 18.89
N LEU A 232 -6.24 -11.89 17.56
CA LEU A 232 -5.28 -11.03 16.92
C LEU A 232 -5.66 -9.54 17.05
N ALA A 233 -4.75 -8.76 17.65
CA ALA A 233 -4.92 -7.32 17.87
C ALA A 233 -4.62 -6.53 16.57
N LEU A 234 -5.59 -6.41 15.67
CA LEU A 234 -5.43 -5.75 14.37
C LEU A 234 -5.18 -4.24 14.47
N ILE A 235 -5.58 -3.58 15.57
CA ILE A 235 -5.46 -2.13 15.73
C ILE A 235 -4.01 -1.63 15.57
N PHE A 236 -3.02 -2.42 16.00
CA PHE A 236 -1.61 -2.07 15.87
C PHE A 236 -1.10 -2.19 14.43
N TYR A 237 -1.77 -2.98 13.60
CA TYR A 237 -1.43 -3.24 12.20
C TYR A 237 -2.12 -2.32 11.21
N GLU A 238 -3.18 -1.63 11.63
CA GLU A 238 -4.02 -0.84 10.74
C GLU A 238 -3.53 0.60 10.55
N GLY A 239 -4.06 1.27 9.51
CA GLY A 239 -3.72 2.64 9.16
C GLY A 239 -3.80 3.69 10.29
N PRO A 240 -4.71 3.58 11.29
CA PRO A 240 -4.76 4.48 12.44
C PRO A 240 -3.63 4.28 13.45
N SER A 241 -2.78 3.26 13.31
CA SER A 241 -1.65 3.07 14.24
C SER A 241 -0.63 4.21 14.14
N PRO A 242 -0.30 4.90 15.27
CA PRO A 242 0.74 5.93 15.29
C PRO A 242 2.11 5.36 14.94
N PHE A 243 2.39 4.12 15.32
CA PHE A 243 3.65 3.45 14.97
C PHE A 243 3.75 3.25 13.46
N LEU A 244 2.67 2.86 12.80
CA LEU A 244 2.63 2.72 11.35
C LEU A 244 2.77 4.07 10.65
N ALA A 245 2.18 5.14 11.20
CA ALA A 245 2.34 6.48 10.67
C ALA A 245 3.80 6.97 10.74
N VAL A 246 4.47 6.76 11.88
CA VAL A 246 5.89 7.09 12.06
C VAL A 246 6.77 6.23 11.16
N TYR A 247 6.54 4.92 11.11
CA TYR A 247 7.27 4.01 10.22
C TYR A 247 7.22 4.49 8.76
N SER A 248 6.00 4.70 8.27
CA SER A 248 5.77 5.10 6.88
C SER A 248 6.40 6.45 6.55
N ALA A 249 6.30 7.43 7.48
CA ALA A 249 6.91 8.74 7.33
C ALA A 249 8.44 8.65 7.30
N CYS A 250 9.05 7.86 8.19
CA CYS A 250 10.50 7.65 8.24
C CYS A 250 11.01 6.94 6.98
N ALA A 251 10.36 5.86 6.55
CA ALA A 251 10.72 5.11 5.35
C ALA A 251 10.60 5.97 4.09
N PHE A 252 9.50 6.71 3.95
CA PHE A 252 9.30 7.63 2.84
C PHE A 252 10.32 8.77 2.83
N LYS A 253 10.57 9.40 3.99
CA LYS A 253 11.56 10.49 4.09
C LYS A 253 12.97 9.98 3.80
N TRP A 254 13.37 8.85 4.35
CA TRP A 254 14.65 8.23 4.05
C TRP A 254 14.83 7.99 2.55
N ALA A 255 13.88 7.35 1.90
CA ALA A 255 13.92 7.09 0.47
C ALA A 255 13.93 8.38 -0.39
N SER A 256 13.17 9.40 0.01
CA SER A 256 13.14 10.68 -0.70
C SER A 256 14.47 11.44 -0.67
N GLN A 257 15.34 11.12 0.29
CA GLN A 257 16.67 11.70 0.43
C GLN A 257 17.74 10.96 -0.39
N GLN A 258 17.46 9.72 -0.84
CA GLN A 258 18.42 8.93 -1.61
C GLN A 258 18.51 9.43 -3.06
N LYS A 259 19.65 9.99 -3.43
CA LYS A 259 19.92 10.45 -4.80
C LYS A 259 20.34 9.32 -5.74
N ARG A 260 20.98 8.28 -5.19
CA ARG A 260 21.48 7.10 -5.92
C ARG A 260 21.13 5.83 -5.17
N VAL A 261 20.82 4.77 -5.89
CA VAL A 261 20.57 3.43 -5.36
C VAL A 261 21.43 2.41 -6.09
N PRO A 262 21.71 1.24 -5.46
CA PRO A 262 22.35 0.13 -6.16
C PRO A 262 21.51 -0.30 -7.38
N TRP A 263 22.18 -0.66 -8.48
CA TRP A 263 21.55 -1.17 -9.71
C TRP A 263 20.36 -0.32 -10.22
N PRO A 264 20.53 0.97 -10.48
CA PRO A 264 19.43 1.89 -10.76
C PRO A 264 18.60 1.47 -11.99
N GLY A 265 19.21 0.81 -12.96
CA GLY A 265 18.53 0.27 -14.14
C GLY A 265 17.56 -0.87 -13.80
N VAL A 266 17.94 -1.76 -12.87
CA VAL A 266 17.09 -2.87 -12.42
C VAL A 266 15.94 -2.32 -11.57
N VAL A 267 16.27 -1.50 -10.56
CA VAL A 267 15.27 -0.86 -9.69
C VAL A 267 14.22 -0.12 -10.52
N HIS A 268 14.64 0.56 -11.56
CA HIS A 268 13.74 1.23 -12.47
C HIS A 268 12.78 0.28 -13.19
N ARG A 269 13.30 -0.77 -13.80
CA ARG A 269 12.46 -1.75 -14.50
C ARG A 269 11.44 -2.36 -13.54
N LEU A 270 11.86 -2.74 -12.35
CA LEU A 270 10.98 -3.28 -11.32
C LEU A 270 9.94 -2.25 -10.85
N SER A 271 10.35 -0.99 -10.66
CA SER A 271 9.44 0.10 -10.28
C SER A 271 8.30 0.33 -11.28
N TYR A 272 8.51 0.07 -12.56
CA TYR A 272 7.44 0.11 -13.57
C TYR A 272 6.44 -1.03 -13.42
N ALA A 273 6.88 -2.19 -12.94
CA ALA A 273 6.01 -3.34 -12.76
C ALA A 273 5.16 -3.28 -11.47
N THR A 274 5.46 -2.35 -10.53
CA THR A 274 4.87 -2.35 -9.19
C THR A 274 3.35 -2.32 -9.20
N PHE A 275 2.73 -1.63 -10.13
CA PHE A 275 1.28 -1.57 -10.25
C PHE A 275 0.67 -2.91 -10.68
N THR A 276 1.31 -3.59 -11.63
CA THR A 276 0.92 -4.96 -12.04
C THR A 276 1.12 -5.94 -10.89
N VAL A 277 2.27 -5.87 -10.22
CA VAL A 277 2.57 -6.70 -9.04
C VAL A 277 1.47 -6.52 -8.00
N TYR A 278 1.10 -5.26 -7.70
CA TYR A 278 0.04 -4.98 -6.75
C TYR A 278 -1.31 -5.62 -7.13
N ILE A 279 -1.70 -5.56 -8.38
CA ILE A 279 -2.99 -6.11 -8.83
C ILE A 279 -3.01 -7.64 -8.78
N TYR A 280 -1.93 -8.31 -9.21
CA TYR A 280 -1.94 -9.75 -9.50
C TYR A 280 -1.25 -10.63 -8.45
N HIS A 281 -0.61 -10.07 -7.42
CA HIS A 281 0.18 -10.86 -6.46
C HIS A 281 -0.63 -11.89 -5.66
N VAL A 282 -1.86 -11.58 -5.27
CA VAL A 282 -2.71 -12.54 -4.54
C VAL A 282 -3.12 -13.69 -5.46
N LEU A 283 -3.39 -13.42 -6.74
CA LEU A 283 -3.62 -14.45 -7.74
C LEU A 283 -2.39 -15.37 -7.88
N ALA A 284 -1.18 -14.77 -7.97
CA ALA A 284 0.06 -15.53 -8.04
C ALA A 284 0.28 -16.39 -6.79
N LEU A 285 0.06 -15.84 -5.58
CA LEU A 285 0.14 -16.59 -4.33
C LEU A 285 -0.87 -17.74 -4.27
N ALA A 286 -2.11 -17.51 -4.71
CA ALA A 286 -3.15 -18.57 -4.75
C ALA A 286 -2.76 -19.72 -5.68
N LEU A 287 -2.26 -19.41 -6.87
CA LEU A 287 -1.79 -20.42 -7.83
C LEU A 287 -0.58 -21.20 -7.29
N LEU A 288 0.41 -20.51 -6.72
CA LEU A 288 1.58 -21.16 -6.12
C LEU A 288 1.18 -22.07 -4.95
N SER A 289 0.28 -21.63 -4.08
CA SER A 289 -0.21 -22.45 -2.95
C SER A 289 -0.96 -23.70 -3.44
N ARG A 290 -1.66 -23.61 -4.57
CA ARG A 290 -2.34 -24.76 -5.16
C ARG A 290 -1.36 -25.80 -5.75
N TRP A 291 -0.26 -25.33 -6.34
CA TRP A 291 0.70 -26.21 -7.01
C TRP A 291 1.75 -26.80 -6.07
N LEU A 292 2.18 -26.04 -5.06
CA LEU A 292 3.23 -26.45 -4.12
C LEU A 292 2.69 -27.13 -2.86
N GLY A 293 1.35 -27.19 -2.68
CA GLY A 293 0.69 -27.88 -1.56
C GLY A 293 0.83 -27.15 -0.21
N PRO A 294 0.62 -27.90 0.90
CA PRO A 294 0.70 -27.34 2.25
C PRO A 294 2.11 -26.78 2.53
N THR A 295 2.16 -25.55 3.04
CA THR A 295 3.39 -24.79 3.09
C THR A 295 3.70 -24.30 4.51
N THR A 296 4.94 -24.49 4.92
CA THR A 296 5.51 -23.92 6.16
C THR A 296 5.68 -22.40 6.02
N LEU A 297 5.85 -21.70 7.14
CA LEU A 297 6.20 -20.28 7.14
C LEU A 297 7.44 -20.01 6.30
N PHE A 298 8.48 -20.84 6.43
CA PHE A 298 9.70 -20.73 5.63
C PHE A 298 9.43 -20.76 4.12
N MET A 299 8.63 -21.73 3.64
CA MET A 299 8.25 -21.83 2.23
C MET A 299 7.52 -20.58 1.75
N ARG A 300 6.62 -20.03 2.56
CA ARG A 300 5.86 -18.82 2.19
C ARG A 300 6.75 -17.60 2.10
N VAL A 301 7.67 -17.43 3.03
CA VAL A 301 8.61 -16.29 3.05
C VAL A 301 9.65 -16.41 1.95
N CYS A 302 10.34 -17.55 1.88
CA CYS A 302 11.54 -17.73 1.06
C CYS A 302 11.28 -18.23 -0.36
N VAL A 303 10.12 -18.84 -0.62
CA VAL A 303 9.78 -19.40 -1.94
C VAL A 303 8.58 -18.72 -2.56
N HIS A 304 7.41 -18.75 -1.90
CA HIS A 304 6.17 -18.20 -2.49
C HIS A 304 6.27 -16.71 -2.74
N THR A 305 6.77 -15.93 -1.79
CA THR A 305 6.88 -14.48 -1.91
C THR A 305 7.79 -14.05 -3.07
N PRO A 306 9.05 -14.54 -3.19
CA PRO A 306 9.90 -14.20 -4.31
C PRO A 306 9.38 -14.70 -5.67
N LEU A 307 8.82 -15.92 -5.72
CA LEU A 307 8.24 -16.47 -6.95
C LEU A 307 7.01 -15.68 -7.40
N ALA A 308 6.11 -15.31 -6.48
CA ALA A 308 4.96 -14.47 -6.80
C ALA A 308 5.39 -13.10 -7.32
N PHE A 309 6.41 -12.49 -6.71
CA PHE A 309 6.99 -11.24 -7.19
C PHE A 309 7.54 -11.40 -8.62
N ALA A 310 8.39 -12.41 -8.84
CA ALA A 310 8.99 -12.67 -10.15
C ALA A 310 7.94 -12.98 -11.22
N ALA A 311 6.92 -13.79 -10.90
CA ALA A 311 5.82 -14.10 -11.81
C ALA A 311 5.03 -12.86 -12.21
N CYS A 312 4.70 -11.97 -11.27
CA CYS A 312 3.99 -10.72 -11.55
C CYS A 312 4.84 -9.74 -12.36
N VAL A 313 6.14 -9.65 -12.10
CA VAL A 313 7.08 -8.87 -12.91
C VAL A 313 7.18 -9.43 -14.33
N GLY A 314 7.30 -10.74 -14.47
CA GLY A 314 7.27 -11.43 -15.77
C GLY A 314 5.97 -11.15 -16.54
N LEU A 315 4.83 -11.29 -15.86
CA LEU A 315 3.50 -10.96 -16.41
C LEU A 315 3.43 -9.52 -16.92
N HIS A 316 4.01 -8.55 -16.18
CA HIS A 316 4.06 -7.15 -16.62
C HIS A 316 4.78 -7.00 -17.95
N PHE A 317 5.98 -7.56 -18.07
CA PHE A 317 6.79 -7.39 -19.28
C PHE A 317 6.22 -8.15 -20.48
N VAL A 318 5.67 -9.35 -20.27
CA VAL A 318 5.00 -10.14 -21.32
C VAL A 318 3.71 -9.45 -21.76
N GLY A 319 2.85 -9.05 -20.80
CA GLY A 319 1.57 -8.40 -21.11
C GLY A 319 1.74 -7.09 -21.89
N ARG A 320 2.79 -6.34 -21.62
CA ARG A 320 3.10 -5.12 -22.39
C ARG A 320 3.52 -5.37 -23.84
N ARG A 321 4.03 -6.56 -24.18
CA ARG A 321 4.40 -6.92 -25.55
C ARG A 321 3.20 -7.26 -26.41
N ILE A 322 2.08 -7.65 -25.79
CA ILE A 322 0.84 -8.03 -26.48
C ILE A 322 -0.02 -6.78 -26.69
N PRO A 323 -0.30 -6.36 -27.94
CA PRO A 323 -0.98 -5.07 -28.20
C PRO A 323 -2.31 -4.90 -27.48
N VAL A 324 -3.13 -5.96 -27.44
CA VAL A 324 -4.45 -5.95 -26.78
C VAL A 324 -4.31 -5.83 -25.24
N LEU A 325 -3.32 -6.50 -24.66
CA LEU A 325 -3.12 -6.54 -23.21
C LEU A 325 -2.37 -5.32 -22.66
N ARG A 326 -1.57 -4.63 -23.47
CA ARG A 326 -0.73 -3.51 -22.99
C ARG A 326 -1.49 -2.41 -22.24
N LEU A 327 -2.80 -2.27 -22.48
CA LEU A 327 -3.64 -1.28 -21.79
C LEU A 327 -3.86 -1.63 -20.32
N PHE A 328 -3.91 -2.93 -19.98
CA PHE A 328 -4.09 -3.44 -18.62
C PHE A 328 -2.79 -3.44 -17.80
N PHE A 329 -1.64 -3.27 -18.47
CA PHE A 329 -0.30 -3.26 -17.87
C PHE A 329 0.38 -1.89 -17.95
N LYS A 330 -0.41 -0.80 -18.02
CA LYS A 330 0.09 0.57 -17.92
C LYS A 330 0.27 0.90 -16.43
N GLY A 331 1.52 1.06 -16.01
CA GLY A 331 1.89 1.52 -14.67
C GLY A 331 2.45 2.95 -14.71
#